data_a83ff09cb5c00ee3c06787a94c2212bf
#
_entry.id   a83ff09cb5c00ee3c06787a94c2212bf
#
_cell.length_a   1.000
_cell.length_b   1.000
_cell.length_c   1.000
_cell.angle_alpha   90.00
_cell.angle_beta   90.00
_cell.angle_gamma   90.00
#
_symmetry.space_group_name_H-M   'P 1'
#
loop_
_entity.id
_entity.type
_entity.pdbx_description
1 polymer ?
#
loop_
_entity_poly.entity_id
_entity_poly.type
_entity_poly.pdbx_seq_one_letter_code
_entity_poly.pdbx_strand_id
1 'polypeptide(L)'
;MMMAAEAQPPSLIEQLPPVRGRLSENVALSGITWFRVGGPAEVMFRPADCDDLADFLRQRPPEVPLTVIGVGSNLLVRDGGVPGLVLRLGRGFARITCRQQRIRVGAAALDANVALTAKLAGLSGLEFLSGIPGTIGGALRMNAGAYGREIKDVLVEAEAIDPQGQAHLLSPADLDFGYRRSGLPEDWIVTAAMLAGEPAEPETVAHRMAAIRQAREASQPVRSRTGGSTFRNPQGAQGPKAWELIDQAGCRGLRRGGAMVSEQHCNFLINTGRATAADLESLGEEVRRRVAAETGIELHWEIRRIGRHRELPT
;
A
#
# COMPACT_ATOMS: atom_id res chain seq x y z
N MET A 1 1.82 2.07 56.84
CA MET A 1 1.26 1.13 55.84
C MET A 1 1.64 1.69 54.50
N MET A 2 2.76 1.22 53.91
CA MET A 2 3.20 1.62 52.57
C MET A 2 2.26 0.98 51.54
N MET A 3 1.53 1.81 50.79
CA MET A 3 0.82 1.33 49.62
C MET A 3 1.86 0.80 48.60
N ALA A 4 1.78 -0.47 48.27
CA ALA A 4 2.56 -1.03 47.20
C ALA A 4 2.16 -0.27 45.92
N ALA A 5 3.12 0.35 45.25
CA ALA A 5 2.89 0.89 43.91
C ALA A 5 2.48 -0.29 42.98
N GLU A 6 1.27 -0.26 42.45
CA GLU A 6 0.85 -1.20 41.42
C GLU A 6 1.84 -1.06 40.25
N ALA A 7 2.58 -2.12 39.98
CA ALA A 7 3.49 -2.15 38.84
C ALA A 7 2.65 -1.95 37.57
N GLN A 8 2.97 -0.93 36.79
CA GLN A 8 2.35 -0.74 35.48
C GLN A 8 2.57 -2.00 34.64
N PRO A 9 1.55 -2.47 33.90
CA PRO A 9 1.74 -3.63 33.02
C PRO A 9 2.87 -3.34 32.03
N PRO A 10 3.68 -4.35 31.67
CA PRO A 10 4.80 -4.18 30.74
C PRO A 10 4.30 -3.59 29.41
N SER A 11 5.08 -2.68 28.84
CA SER A 11 4.77 -2.10 27.52
C SER A 11 4.78 -3.19 26.44
N LEU A 12 4.10 -2.95 25.33
CA LEU A 12 4.04 -3.95 24.26
C LEU A 12 5.45 -4.35 23.78
N ILE A 13 6.37 -3.40 23.65
CA ILE A 13 7.73 -3.69 23.17
C ILE A 13 8.51 -4.64 24.12
N GLU A 14 8.23 -4.59 25.42
CA GLU A 14 8.85 -5.47 26.42
C GLU A 14 8.33 -6.92 26.34
N GLN A 15 7.16 -7.11 25.72
CA GLN A 15 6.54 -8.43 25.51
C GLN A 15 6.96 -9.07 24.18
N LEU A 16 7.62 -8.32 23.30
CA LEU A 16 8.02 -8.83 21.99
C LEU A 16 9.39 -9.53 22.05
N PRO A 17 9.61 -10.55 21.19
CA PRO A 17 10.89 -11.24 21.12
C PRO A 17 12.02 -10.29 20.65
N PRO A 18 13.29 -10.59 21.02
CA PRO A 18 14.44 -9.84 20.53
C PRO A 18 14.58 -9.97 19.01
N VAL A 19 15.09 -8.92 18.37
CA VAL A 19 15.25 -8.82 16.92
C VAL A 19 16.68 -8.37 16.55
N ARG A 20 17.16 -8.76 15.37
CA ARG A 20 18.38 -8.22 14.78
C ARG A 20 18.11 -6.88 14.06
N GLY A 21 16.90 -6.70 13.58
CA GLY A 21 16.40 -5.47 13.00
C GLY A 21 16.13 -4.40 14.05
N ARG A 22 14.99 -3.72 13.91
CA ARG A 22 14.65 -2.62 14.82
C ARG A 22 13.20 -2.64 15.24
N LEU A 23 12.96 -2.61 16.54
CA LEU A 23 11.69 -2.22 17.16
C LEU A 23 11.73 -0.74 17.52
N SER A 24 10.60 -0.05 17.38
CA SER A 24 10.47 1.37 17.75
C SER A 24 9.04 1.65 18.19
N GLU A 25 8.87 2.35 19.32
CA GLU A 25 7.55 2.70 19.83
C GLU A 25 7.06 4.05 19.29
N ASN A 26 5.75 4.22 19.27
CA ASN A 26 5.07 5.48 18.97
C ASN A 26 5.53 6.16 17.67
N VAL A 27 5.77 5.35 16.61
CA VAL A 27 6.27 5.87 15.34
C VAL A 27 5.17 6.60 14.59
N ALA A 28 5.31 7.89 14.37
CA ALA A 28 4.36 8.72 13.62
C ALA A 28 4.18 8.21 12.17
N LEU A 29 3.01 7.63 11.86
CA LEU A 29 2.70 7.09 10.53
C LEU A 29 2.40 8.19 9.51
N SER A 30 2.05 9.40 9.94
CA SER A 30 1.91 10.58 9.08
C SER A 30 3.20 10.92 8.31
N GLY A 31 4.36 10.57 8.85
CA GLY A 31 5.65 10.69 8.15
C GLY A 31 5.86 9.67 7.03
N ILE A 32 5.08 8.57 7.02
CA ILE A 32 5.20 7.46 6.08
C ILE A 32 4.10 7.51 5.01
N THR A 33 2.84 7.79 5.41
CA THR A 33 1.71 7.83 4.49
C THR A 33 1.85 8.95 3.46
N TRP A 34 1.36 8.70 2.26
CA TRP A 34 1.34 9.72 1.20
C TRP A 34 0.33 10.83 1.48
N PHE A 35 -0.75 10.54 2.17
CA PHE A 35 -1.66 11.56 2.67
C PHE A 35 -1.05 12.50 3.71
N ARG A 36 0.07 12.10 4.35
CA ARG A 36 0.69 12.85 5.45
C ARG A 36 -0.25 13.05 6.64
N VAL A 37 -1.11 12.07 6.90
CA VAL A 37 -1.98 12.00 8.07
C VAL A 37 -1.85 10.64 8.75
N GLY A 38 -2.39 10.51 9.95
CA GLY A 38 -2.46 9.30 10.73
C GLY A 38 -1.71 9.36 12.05
N GLY A 39 -2.27 8.72 13.05
CA GLY A 39 -1.66 8.56 14.37
C GLY A 39 -0.45 7.62 14.35
N PRO A 40 0.14 7.34 15.51
CA PRO A 40 1.33 6.52 15.62
C PRO A 40 1.06 5.02 15.43
N ALA A 41 2.07 4.28 15.00
CA ALA A 41 2.17 2.85 15.27
C ALA A 41 2.53 2.65 16.75
N GLU A 42 1.83 1.79 17.47
CA GLU A 42 2.16 1.48 18.86
C GLU A 42 3.58 0.92 18.94
N VAL A 43 3.87 -0.14 18.20
CA VAL A 43 5.24 -0.63 17.96
C VAL A 43 5.45 -0.85 16.47
N MET A 44 6.58 -0.38 15.93
CA MET A 44 6.98 -0.66 14.55
C MET A 44 8.17 -1.61 14.53
N PHE A 45 8.04 -2.72 13.79
CA PHE A 45 9.11 -3.64 13.49
C PHE A 45 9.65 -3.44 12.09
N ARG A 46 10.98 -3.33 11.98
CA ARG A 46 11.72 -3.35 10.71
C ARG A 46 12.73 -4.47 10.75
N PRO A 47 12.41 -5.64 10.16
CA PRO A 47 13.32 -6.77 10.16
C PRO A 47 14.59 -6.47 9.36
N ALA A 48 15.71 -7.06 9.77
CA ALA A 48 16.99 -6.95 9.09
C ALA A 48 16.96 -7.74 7.77
N ASP A 49 16.42 -8.95 7.80
CA ASP A 49 16.33 -9.90 6.68
C ASP A 49 15.20 -10.93 6.91
N CYS A 50 15.09 -11.93 6.01
CA CYS A 50 14.05 -12.95 6.08
C CYS A 50 14.16 -13.85 7.32
N ASP A 51 15.37 -14.14 7.77
CA ASP A 51 15.57 -15.00 8.95
C ASP A 51 15.11 -14.27 10.22
N ASP A 52 15.45 -12.99 10.36
CA ASP A 52 14.99 -12.15 11.47
C ASP A 52 13.46 -11.99 11.48
N LEU A 53 12.85 -11.87 10.30
CA LEU A 53 11.39 -11.84 10.17
C LEU A 53 10.77 -13.18 10.58
N ALA A 54 11.30 -14.29 10.09
CA ALA A 54 10.80 -15.63 10.38
C ALA A 54 10.93 -15.98 11.86
N ASP A 55 12.10 -15.69 12.46
CA ASP A 55 12.35 -15.90 13.89
C ASP A 55 11.40 -15.09 14.77
N PHE A 56 11.17 -13.83 14.40
CA PHE A 56 10.22 -12.96 15.09
C PHE A 56 8.80 -13.48 15.01
N LEU A 57 8.33 -13.88 13.81
CA LEU A 57 6.96 -14.39 13.62
C LEU A 57 6.70 -15.68 14.43
N ARG A 58 7.67 -16.58 14.51
CA ARG A 58 7.57 -17.81 15.31
C ARG A 58 7.40 -17.56 16.81
N GLN A 59 8.00 -16.48 17.32
CA GLN A 59 8.05 -16.17 18.75
C GLN A 59 7.05 -15.08 19.16
N ARG A 60 6.46 -14.36 18.19
CA ARG A 60 5.50 -13.28 18.46
C ARG A 60 4.28 -13.84 19.19
N PRO A 61 3.83 -13.20 20.29
CA PRO A 61 2.57 -13.58 20.93
C PRO A 61 1.41 -13.50 19.92
N PRO A 62 0.62 -14.57 19.77
CA PRO A 62 -0.42 -14.65 18.73
C PRO A 62 -1.52 -13.60 18.88
N GLU A 63 -1.78 -13.13 20.11
CA GLU A 63 -2.77 -12.10 20.43
C GLU A 63 -2.34 -10.70 19.99
N VAL A 64 -1.05 -10.46 19.74
CA VAL A 64 -0.56 -9.15 19.28
C VAL A 64 -0.94 -8.97 17.81
N PRO A 65 -1.83 -8.00 17.49
CA PRO A 65 -2.23 -7.79 16.11
C PRO A 65 -1.04 -7.33 15.24
N LEU A 66 -0.97 -7.85 14.02
CA LEU A 66 0.07 -7.49 13.06
C LEU A 66 -0.53 -6.77 11.86
N THR A 67 -0.01 -5.59 11.56
CA THR A 67 -0.36 -4.81 10.37
C THR A 67 0.86 -4.60 9.48
N VAL A 68 0.82 -5.12 8.26
CA VAL A 68 1.92 -4.96 7.29
C VAL A 68 1.69 -3.71 6.44
N ILE A 69 2.71 -2.85 6.34
CA ILE A 69 2.67 -1.65 5.50
C ILE A 69 3.89 -1.55 4.57
N GLY A 70 3.68 -0.96 3.39
CA GLY A 70 4.76 -0.58 2.47
C GLY A 70 5.15 0.90 2.65
N VAL A 71 5.15 1.63 1.52
CA VAL A 71 5.44 3.09 1.49
C VAL A 71 4.22 3.96 1.77
N GLY A 72 3.09 3.37 2.12
CA GLY A 72 1.88 4.12 2.52
C GLY A 72 1.17 4.85 1.39
N SER A 73 1.38 4.44 0.14
CA SER A 73 0.80 5.08 -1.04
C SER A 73 -0.70 4.78 -1.26
N ASN A 74 -1.22 3.71 -0.65
CA ASN A 74 -2.63 3.30 -0.71
C ASN A 74 -3.21 3.11 0.69
N LEU A 75 -2.79 3.93 1.66
CA LEU A 75 -3.22 3.82 3.05
C LEU A 75 -3.79 5.14 3.57
N LEU A 76 -4.90 5.03 4.28
CA LEU A 76 -5.41 6.04 5.20
C LEU A 76 -5.30 5.48 6.62
N VAL A 77 -4.35 6.01 7.38
CA VAL A 77 -4.16 5.67 8.80
C VAL A 77 -4.99 6.63 9.63
N ARG A 78 -5.88 6.12 10.45
CA ARG A 78 -6.74 6.92 11.33
C ARG A 78 -5.96 7.62 12.43
N ASP A 79 -6.50 8.72 12.93
CA ASP A 79 -5.80 9.64 13.86
C ASP A 79 -5.46 9.02 15.23
N GLY A 80 -6.18 7.98 15.66
CA GLY A 80 -5.87 7.21 16.88
C GLY A 80 -4.70 6.22 16.73
N GLY A 81 -4.12 6.10 15.53
CA GLY A 81 -2.98 5.24 15.28
C GLY A 81 -3.33 3.75 15.08
N VAL A 82 -2.32 2.93 14.99
CA VAL A 82 -2.42 1.48 14.76
C VAL A 82 -1.96 0.75 16.01
N PRO A 83 -2.86 0.05 16.71
CA PRO A 83 -2.51 -0.76 17.88
C PRO A 83 -1.74 -2.00 17.47
N GLY A 84 -0.97 -2.53 18.41
CA GLY A 84 -0.16 -3.71 18.21
C GLY A 84 1.08 -3.42 17.36
N LEU A 85 1.42 -4.37 16.51
CA LEU A 85 2.64 -4.34 15.72
C LEU A 85 2.40 -3.87 14.29
N VAL A 86 3.15 -2.88 13.85
CA VAL A 86 3.24 -2.47 12.45
C VAL A 86 4.55 -3.00 11.86
N LEU A 87 4.47 -3.91 10.91
CA LEU A 87 5.62 -4.43 10.18
C LEU A 87 5.87 -3.59 8.93
N ARG A 88 7.10 -3.12 8.77
CA ARG A 88 7.54 -2.44 7.56
C ARG A 88 8.88 -2.99 7.07
N LEU A 89 8.87 -3.66 5.95
CA LEU A 89 10.08 -4.17 5.31
C LEU A 89 11.01 -3.03 4.91
N GLY A 90 12.29 -3.21 5.19
CA GLY A 90 13.34 -2.23 4.96
C GLY A 90 14.24 -2.55 3.76
N ARG A 91 15.46 -1.98 3.78
CA ARG A 91 16.46 -2.14 2.70
C ARG A 91 16.86 -3.60 2.46
N GLY A 92 16.86 -4.46 3.47
CA GLY A 92 17.14 -5.90 3.34
C GLY A 92 16.21 -6.60 2.34
N PHE A 93 15.02 -6.05 2.13
CA PHE A 93 14.00 -6.56 1.21
C PHE A 93 13.81 -5.70 -0.06
N ALA A 94 14.79 -4.85 -0.42
CA ALA A 94 14.66 -3.94 -1.56
C ALA A 94 15.63 -4.25 -2.71
N ARG A 95 16.35 -5.37 -2.65
CA ARG A 95 17.32 -5.76 -3.68
C ARG A 95 16.61 -6.09 -4.99
N ILE A 96 17.15 -5.60 -6.09
CA ILE A 96 16.70 -5.93 -7.46
C ILE A 96 17.88 -6.54 -8.19
N THR A 97 17.70 -7.70 -8.81
CA THR A 97 18.71 -8.36 -9.63
C THR A 97 18.07 -8.86 -10.92
N CYS A 98 18.70 -8.53 -12.06
CA CYS A 98 18.24 -8.99 -13.35
C CYS A 98 19.19 -10.07 -13.88
N ARG A 99 18.64 -11.17 -14.36
CA ARG A 99 19.37 -12.22 -15.08
C ARG A 99 18.55 -12.67 -16.30
N GLN A 100 19.09 -12.46 -17.46
CA GLN A 100 18.40 -12.73 -18.72
C GLN A 100 17.05 -11.97 -18.74
N GLN A 101 15.93 -12.66 -18.95
CA GLN A 101 14.58 -12.09 -19.02
C GLN A 101 13.85 -12.06 -17.67
N ARG A 102 14.54 -12.34 -16.55
CA ARG A 102 13.95 -12.43 -15.22
C ARG A 102 14.55 -11.41 -14.26
N ILE A 103 13.68 -10.80 -13.49
CA ILE A 103 14.05 -9.85 -12.43
C ILE A 103 13.59 -10.42 -11.10
N ARG A 104 14.54 -10.82 -10.24
CA ARG A 104 14.25 -11.12 -8.84
C ARG A 104 14.26 -9.82 -8.06
N VAL A 105 13.20 -9.56 -7.33
CA VAL A 105 12.97 -8.29 -6.65
C VAL A 105 12.43 -8.53 -5.24
N GLY A 106 13.02 -7.86 -4.26
CA GLY A 106 12.52 -7.85 -2.88
C GLY A 106 11.23 -7.03 -2.73
N ALA A 107 10.35 -7.45 -1.83
CA ALA A 107 9.01 -6.88 -1.66
C ALA A 107 9.00 -5.40 -1.27
N ALA A 108 10.08 -4.87 -0.66
CA ALA A 108 10.21 -3.45 -0.32
C ALA A 108 10.77 -2.59 -1.46
N ALA A 109 11.15 -3.17 -2.61
CA ALA A 109 11.59 -2.41 -3.77
C ALA A 109 10.43 -1.60 -4.34
N LEU A 110 10.72 -0.36 -4.76
CA LEU A 110 9.74 0.50 -5.40
C LEU A 110 9.42 -0.02 -6.81
N ASP A 111 8.16 -0.03 -7.19
CA ASP A 111 7.68 -0.44 -8.50
C ASP A 111 8.40 0.34 -9.62
N ALA A 112 8.58 1.64 -9.46
CA ALA A 112 9.30 2.49 -10.41
C ALA A 112 10.78 2.09 -10.59
N ASN A 113 11.45 1.60 -9.54
CA ASN A 113 12.84 1.13 -9.64
C ASN A 113 12.93 -0.19 -10.41
N VAL A 114 11.92 -1.04 -10.31
CA VAL A 114 11.83 -2.28 -11.11
C VAL A 114 11.66 -1.95 -12.58
N ALA A 115 10.75 -1.02 -12.92
CA ALA A 115 10.59 -0.55 -14.30
C ALA A 115 11.89 0.05 -14.87
N LEU A 116 12.61 0.83 -14.04
CA LEU A 116 13.91 1.39 -14.45
C LEU A 116 14.96 0.31 -14.68
N THR A 117 15.04 -0.70 -13.81
CA THR A 117 15.95 -1.85 -13.98
C THR A 117 15.62 -2.64 -15.24
N ALA A 118 14.33 -2.89 -15.49
CA ALA A 118 13.87 -3.56 -16.71
C ALA A 118 14.28 -2.78 -17.97
N LYS A 119 14.07 -1.46 -17.99
CA LYS A 119 14.52 -0.59 -19.09
C LYS A 119 16.02 -0.73 -19.34
N LEU A 120 16.85 -0.64 -18.28
CA LEU A 120 18.30 -0.73 -18.42
C LEU A 120 18.78 -2.12 -18.89
N ALA A 121 17.99 -3.16 -18.62
CA ALA A 121 18.25 -4.53 -19.05
C ALA A 121 17.65 -4.86 -20.44
N GLY A 122 17.02 -3.91 -21.14
CA GLY A 122 16.36 -4.16 -22.41
C GLY A 122 15.16 -5.12 -22.30
N LEU A 123 14.36 -4.97 -21.24
CA LEU A 123 13.17 -5.79 -20.99
C LEU A 123 11.89 -4.94 -21.03
N SER A 124 10.98 -5.31 -21.91
CA SER A 124 9.62 -4.75 -22.00
C SER A 124 8.61 -5.54 -21.18
N GLY A 125 7.40 -4.98 -21.02
CA GLY A 125 6.29 -5.59 -20.30
C GLY A 125 6.17 -5.15 -18.85
N LEU A 126 7.18 -4.47 -18.32
CA LEU A 126 7.26 -3.98 -16.93
C LEU A 126 7.11 -2.44 -16.84
N GLU A 127 6.88 -1.75 -17.97
CA GLU A 127 6.80 -0.29 -18.03
C GLU A 127 5.65 0.27 -17.17
N PHE A 128 4.54 -0.47 -17.04
CA PHE A 128 3.36 -0.08 -16.24
C PHE A 128 3.69 0.16 -14.77
N LEU A 129 4.71 -0.53 -14.23
CA LEU A 129 5.19 -0.35 -12.86
C LEU A 129 5.71 1.08 -12.62
N SER A 130 6.19 1.79 -13.65
CA SER A 130 6.59 3.20 -13.54
C SER A 130 5.41 4.13 -13.24
N GLY A 131 4.19 3.70 -13.55
CA GLY A 131 2.94 4.41 -13.25
C GLY A 131 2.33 4.07 -11.88
N ILE A 132 2.89 3.10 -11.14
CA ILE A 132 2.35 2.64 -9.86
C ILE A 132 3.21 3.17 -8.72
N PRO A 133 2.66 4.02 -7.83
CA PRO A 133 3.36 4.47 -6.65
C PRO A 133 3.24 3.43 -5.54
N GLY A 134 4.20 2.55 -5.42
CA GLY A 134 4.12 1.46 -4.45
C GLY A 134 5.40 0.69 -4.31
N THR A 135 5.29 -0.47 -3.67
CA THR A 135 6.33 -1.48 -3.57
C THR A 135 5.79 -2.81 -4.11
N ILE A 136 6.67 -3.67 -4.57
CA ILE A 136 6.33 -4.98 -5.12
C ILE A 136 5.44 -5.82 -4.17
N GLY A 137 5.71 -5.81 -2.87
CA GLY A 137 4.85 -6.50 -1.90
C GLY A 137 3.43 -5.95 -1.86
N GLY A 138 3.27 -4.61 -1.96
CA GLY A 138 1.96 -3.98 -2.08
C GLY A 138 1.29 -4.26 -3.42
N ALA A 139 2.06 -4.27 -4.51
CA ALA A 139 1.56 -4.58 -5.85
C ALA A 139 1.03 -6.02 -5.93
N LEU A 140 1.73 -6.99 -5.36
CA LEU A 140 1.28 -8.39 -5.28
C LEU A 140 0.03 -8.55 -4.42
N ARG A 141 -0.02 -7.88 -3.26
CA ARG A 141 -1.17 -7.96 -2.34
C ARG A 141 -2.48 -7.51 -2.99
N MET A 142 -2.44 -6.54 -3.89
CA MET A 142 -3.63 -5.98 -4.51
C MET A 142 -3.72 -6.22 -6.02
N ASN A 143 -2.90 -7.08 -6.61
CA ASN A 143 -2.81 -7.22 -8.06
C ASN A 143 -2.77 -5.84 -8.74
N ALA A 144 -1.79 -5.02 -8.35
CA ALA A 144 -1.70 -3.65 -8.83
C ALA A 144 -1.55 -3.63 -10.35
N GLY A 145 -2.29 -2.73 -10.99
CA GLY A 145 -2.28 -2.60 -12.44
C GLY A 145 -2.54 -1.18 -12.89
N ALA A 146 -1.97 -0.86 -14.03
CA ALA A 146 -2.10 0.42 -14.71
C ALA A 146 -1.83 0.23 -16.22
N TYR A 147 -2.41 1.09 -17.05
CA TYR A 147 -2.14 1.12 -18.50
C TYR A 147 -2.33 -0.23 -19.20
N GLY A 148 -3.39 -0.96 -18.82
CA GLY A 148 -3.78 -2.23 -19.46
C GLY A 148 -2.99 -3.45 -19.00
N ARG A 149 -2.09 -3.33 -18.02
CA ARG A 149 -1.37 -4.47 -17.42
C ARG A 149 -1.51 -4.50 -15.91
N GLU A 150 -1.39 -5.70 -15.35
CA GLU A 150 -1.41 -5.99 -13.91
C GLU A 150 -0.17 -6.80 -13.51
N ILE A 151 0.14 -6.83 -12.21
CA ILE A 151 1.32 -7.57 -11.71
C ILE A 151 1.25 -9.07 -12.04
N LYS A 152 0.04 -9.66 -12.06
CA LYS A 152 -0.17 -11.06 -12.43
C LYS A 152 0.33 -11.40 -13.84
N ASP A 153 0.35 -10.43 -14.76
CA ASP A 153 0.72 -10.64 -16.17
C ASP A 153 2.24 -10.83 -16.34
N VAL A 154 3.02 -10.47 -15.34
CA VAL A 154 4.49 -10.52 -15.35
C VAL A 154 5.08 -11.34 -14.22
N LEU A 155 4.25 -11.83 -13.28
CA LEU A 155 4.70 -12.64 -12.16
C LEU A 155 5.05 -14.06 -12.60
N VAL A 156 6.23 -14.53 -12.21
CA VAL A 156 6.67 -15.92 -12.35
C VAL A 156 6.40 -16.70 -11.06
N GLU A 157 6.85 -16.12 -9.92
CA GLU A 157 6.69 -16.69 -8.59
C GLU A 157 6.83 -15.59 -7.52
N ALA A 158 6.29 -15.83 -6.34
CA ALA A 158 6.45 -14.96 -5.18
C ALA A 158 6.94 -15.76 -3.97
N GLU A 159 7.80 -15.15 -3.16
CA GLU A 159 8.26 -15.68 -1.89
C GLU A 159 7.45 -15.01 -0.77
N ALA A 160 6.92 -15.78 0.17
CA ALA A 160 6.20 -15.27 1.33
C ALA A 160 6.57 -16.04 2.58
N ILE A 161 6.40 -15.41 3.74
CA ILE A 161 6.54 -16.02 5.07
C ILE A 161 5.17 -16.01 5.74
N ASP A 162 4.76 -17.17 6.27
CA ASP A 162 3.52 -17.34 7.02
C ASP A 162 3.64 -16.90 8.49
N PRO A 163 2.55 -16.86 9.27
CA PRO A 163 2.60 -16.50 10.69
C PRO A 163 3.45 -17.43 11.57
N GLN A 164 3.72 -18.65 11.10
CA GLN A 164 4.58 -19.63 11.78
C GLN A 164 6.06 -19.46 11.42
N GLY A 165 6.38 -18.43 10.60
CA GLY A 165 7.74 -18.16 10.15
C GLY A 165 8.26 -19.15 9.11
N GLN A 166 7.36 -19.89 8.42
CA GLN A 166 7.73 -20.78 7.33
C GLN A 166 7.75 -20.02 6.01
N ALA A 167 8.78 -20.29 5.19
CA ALA A 167 8.90 -19.71 3.86
C ALA A 167 8.13 -20.54 2.83
N HIS A 168 7.41 -19.87 1.96
CA HIS A 168 6.62 -20.45 0.88
C HIS A 168 7.02 -19.83 -0.45
N LEU A 169 7.07 -20.68 -1.49
CA LEU A 169 7.19 -20.26 -2.88
C LEU A 169 5.83 -20.44 -3.54
N LEU A 170 5.27 -19.36 -4.06
CA LEU A 170 3.91 -19.29 -4.59
C LEU A 170 3.94 -19.02 -6.09
N SER A 171 3.20 -19.82 -6.83
CA SER A 171 2.93 -19.58 -8.25
C SER A 171 1.83 -18.51 -8.42
N PRO A 172 1.65 -17.93 -9.62
CA PRO A 172 0.52 -17.06 -9.91
C PRO A 172 -0.85 -17.71 -9.65
N ALA A 173 -0.97 -19.03 -9.82
CA ALA A 173 -2.20 -19.78 -9.54
C ALA A 173 -2.54 -19.81 -8.04
N ASP A 174 -1.53 -19.95 -7.18
CA ASP A 174 -1.72 -19.94 -5.72
C ASP A 174 -2.21 -18.59 -5.20
N LEU A 175 -1.99 -17.52 -5.96
CA LEU A 175 -2.35 -16.16 -5.57
C LEU A 175 -3.77 -15.74 -6.00
N ASP A 176 -4.53 -16.57 -6.73
CA ASP A 176 -5.92 -16.33 -7.13
C ASP A 176 -6.22 -14.84 -7.41
N PHE A 177 -5.50 -14.26 -8.37
CA PHE A 177 -5.58 -12.84 -8.67
C PHE A 177 -6.93 -12.43 -9.27
N GLY A 178 -7.51 -11.39 -8.72
CA GLY A 178 -8.67 -10.69 -9.25
C GLY A 178 -8.43 -9.19 -9.39
N TYR A 179 -9.43 -8.46 -9.82
CA TYR A 179 -9.36 -6.99 -9.92
C TYR A 179 -9.11 -6.38 -8.53
N ARG A 180 -7.94 -5.76 -8.34
CA ARG A 180 -7.48 -5.18 -7.07
C ARG A 180 -7.50 -6.16 -5.90
N ARG A 181 -7.21 -7.43 -6.16
CA ARG A 181 -7.24 -8.51 -5.18
C ARG A 181 -6.21 -9.59 -5.48
N SER A 182 -5.62 -10.17 -4.45
CA SER A 182 -4.97 -11.48 -4.48
C SER A 182 -5.57 -12.39 -3.42
N GLY A 183 -5.51 -13.70 -3.63
CA GLY A 183 -5.92 -14.73 -2.66
C GLY A 183 -4.88 -14.99 -1.57
N LEU A 184 -3.77 -14.23 -1.53
CA LEU A 184 -2.77 -14.37 -0.48
C LEU A 184 -3.40 -14.12 0.91
N PRO A 185 -3.25 -15.02 1.90
CA PRO A 185 -3.76 -14.82 3.25
C PRO A 185 -3.30 -13.48 3.85
N GLU A 186 -4.17 -12.82 4.63
CA GLU A 186 -3.90 -11.45 5.10
C GLU A 186 -2.66 -11.35 6.00
N ASP A 187 -2.38 -12.40 6.75
CA ASP A 187 -1.29 -12.53 7.71
C ASP A 187 0.03 -13.05 7.09
N TRP A 188 0.02 -13.44 5.81
CA TRP A 188 1.24 -13.82 5.09
C TRP A 188 1.99 -12.58 4.60
N ILE A 189 3.31 -12.63 4.68
CA ILE A 189 4.19 -11.50 4.34
C ILE A 189 5.01 -11.83 3.10
N VAL A 190 4.72 -11.16 1.99
CA VAL A 190 5.54 -11.26 0.78
C VAL A 190 6.92 -10.68 1.06
N THR A 191 7.97 -11.43 0.73
CA THR A 191 9.38 -11.03 0.94
C THR A 191 10.12 -10.75 -0.35
N ALA A 192 9.79 -11.46 -1.45
CA ALA A 192 10.35 -11.24 -2.77
C ALA A 192 9.40 -11.73 -3.87
N ALA A 193 9.75 -11.42 -5.12
CA ALA A 193 9.10 -11.97 -6.30
C ALA A 193 10.12 -12.16 -7.44
N MET A 194 9.78 -13.03 -8.38
CA MET A 194 10.41 -13.17 -9.69
C MET A 194 9.44 -12.66 -10.74
N LEU A 195 9.86 -11.65 -11.50
CA LEU A 195 9.10 -11.09 -12.61
C LEU A 195 9.78 -11.44 -13.94
N ALA A 196 9.00 -11.60 -15.00
CA ALA A 196 9.51 -11.81 -16.34
C ALA A 196 9.20 -10.61 -17.24
N GLY A 197 10.15 -10.29 -18.12
CA GLY A 197 9.99 -9.33 -19.20
C GLY A 197 10.38 -9.96 -20.55
N GLU A 198 10.06 -9.28 -21.62
CA GLU A 198 10.39 -9.67 -22.99
C GLU A 198 11.54 -8.81 -23.52
N PRO A 199 12.51 -9.37 -24.28
CA PRO A 199 13.59 -8.58 -24.87
C PRO A 199 13.06 -7.43 -25.72
N ALA A 200 13.60 -6.25 -25.54
CA ALA A 200 13.24 -5.06 -26.30
C ALA A 200 14.41 -4.04 -26.31
N GLU A 201 14.40 -3.15 -27.29
CA GLU A 201 15.34 -2.03 -27.30
C GLU A 201 15.08 -1.08 -26.12
N PRO A 202 16.13 -0.69 -25.34
CA PRO A 202 15.98 0.19 -24.19
C PRO A 202 15.28 1.52 -24.49
N GLU A 203 15.49 2.09 -25.68
CA GLU A 203 14.79 3.30 -26.16
C GLU A 203 13.28 3.10 -26.27
N THR A 204 12.85 1.96 -26.79
CA THR A 204 11.42 1.62 -26.91
C THR A 204 10.77 1.56 -25.53
N VAL A 205 11.41 0.91 -24.57
CA VAL A 205 10.95 0.84 -23.19
C VAL A 205 10.93 2.23 -22.54
N ALA A 206 12.00 3.03 -22.76
CA ALA A 206 12.06 4.40 -22.27
C ALA A 206 10.92 5.28 -22.80
N HIS A 207 10.61 5.18 -24.09
CA HIS A 207 9.50 5.90 -24.72
C HIS A 207 8.14 5.54 -24.07
N ARG A 208 7.87 4.25 -23.86
CA ARG A 208 6.64 3.78 -23.20
C ARG A 208 6.54 4.29 -21.76
N MET A 209 7.64 4.24 -20.99
CA MET A 209 7.68 4.79 -19.64
C MET A 209 7.45 6.31 -19.61
N ALA A 210 8.00 7.04 -20.60
CA ALA A 210 7.78 8.48 -20.72
C ALA A 210 6.31 8.81 -21.03
N ALA A 211 5.67 8.07 -21.93
CA ALA A 211 4.25 8.19 -22.23
C ALA A 211 3.36 7.93 -21.00
N ILE A 212 3.66 6.87 -20.24
CA ILE A 212 2.97 6.58 -18.97
C ILE A 212 3.09 7.74 -17.98
N ARG A 213 4.30 8.28 -17.80
CA ARG A 213 4.53 9.41 -16.91
C ARG A 213 3.75 10.65 -17.35
N GLN A 214 3.80 10.99 -18.63
CA GLN A 214 3.07 12.14 -19.20
C GLN A 214 1.55 12.00 -19.03
N ALA A 215 0.99 10.83 -19.35
CA ALA A 215 -0.43 10.55 -19.19
C ALA A 215 -0.86 10.68 -17.71
N ARG A 216 -0.02 10.22 -16.79
CA ARG A 216 -0.28 10.32 -15.36
C ARG A 216 -0.22 11.75 -14.86
N GLU A 217 0.79 12.53 -15.26
CA GLU A 217 0.92 13.95 -14.90
C GLU A 217 -0.25 14.79 -15.44
N ALA A 218 -0.73 14.47 -16.64
CA ALA A 218 -1.87 15.14 -17.25
C ALA A 218 -3.21 14.85 -16.55
N SER A 219 -3.40 13.60 -16.06
CA SER A 219 -4.69 13.14 -15.54
C SER A 219 -4.79 13.07 -14.02
N GLN A 220 -3.68 13.03 -13.28
CA GLN A 220 -3.68 12.78 -11.83
C GLN A 220 -2.93 13.86 -11.05
N PRO A 221 -3.35 14.16 -9.80
CA PRO A 221 -2.68 15.15 -8.95
C PRO A 221 -1.38 14.60 -8.33
N VAL A 222 -0.40 14.23 -9.17
CA VAL A 222 0.83 13.50 -8.78
C VAL A 222 1.71 14.25 -7.78
N ARG A 223 1.56 15.58 -7.66
CA ARG A 223 2.31 16.40 -6.70
C ARG A 223 1.57 16.66 -5.40
N SER A 224 0.34 16.17 -5.28
CA SER A 224 -0.51 16.39 -4.11
C SER A 224 -0.30 15.28 -3.05
N ARG A 225 -0.66 15.60 -1.82
CA ARG A 225 -0.71 14.61 -0.73
C ARG A 225 -1.98 13.77 -0.86
N THR A 226 -1.88 12.62 -1.50
CA THR A 226 -3.01 11.75 -1.84
C THR A 226 -2.63 10.29 -1.71
N GLY A 227 -3.61 9.42 -1.49
CA GLY A 227 -3.46 7.95 -1.44
C GLY A 227 -3.77 7.26 -2.77
N GLY A 228 -3.78 7.97 -3.90
CA GLY A 228 -4.19 7.41 -5.18
C GLY A 228 -5.72 7.40 -5.37
N SER A 229 -6.20 6.50 -6.23
CA SER A 229 -7.64 6.31 -6.45
C SER A 229 -8.35 5.94 -5.17
N THR A 230 -9.34 6.74 -4.77
CA THR A 230 -10.06 6.53 -3.50
C THR A 230 -10.98 5.34 -3.56
N PHE A 231 -11.66 5.15 -4.69
CA PHE A 231 -12.66 4.10 -4.89
C PHE A 231 -12.34 3.22 -6.09
N ARG A 232 -12.71 1.95 -5.99
CA ARG A 232 -12.67 1.01 -7.12
C ARG A 232 -13.70 1.38 -8.17
N ASN A 233 -13.44 1.06 -9.43
CA ASN A 233 -14.48 1.11 -10.45
C ASN A 233 -15.54 0.04 -10.12
N PRO A 234 -16.83 0.36 -10.08
CA PRO A 234 -17.89 -0.53 -9.55
C PRO A 234 -17.95 -1.90 -10.23
N GLN A 235 -17.74 -1.95 -11.52
CA GLN A 235 -17.76 -3.20 -12.30
C GLN A 235 -16.37 -3.53 -12.89
N GLY A 236 -15.31 -3.15 -12.19
CA GLY A 236 -13.93 -3.36 -12.64
C GLY A 236 -13.57 -2.52 -13.87
N ALA A 237 -12.79 -3.10 -14.78
CA ALA A 237 -12.27 -2.38 -15.94
C ALA A 237 -13.34 -2.03 -16.98
N GLN A 238 -14.42 -2.80 -17.07
CA GLN A 238 -15.47 -2.69 -18.12
C GLN A 238 -16.67 -1.85 -17.73
N GLY A 239 -16.83 -1.55 -16.42
CA GLY A 239 -17.94 -0.75 -15.91
C GLY A 239 -17.71 0.75 -15.95
N PRO A 240 -18.68 1.53 -15.41
CA PRO A 240 -18.53 2.98 -15.27
C PRO A 240 -17.31 3.29 -14.41
N LYS A 241 -16.62 4.36 -14.74
CA LYS A 241 -15.45 4.79 -13.97
C LYS A 241 -15.91 5.52 -12.71
N ALA A 242 -15.30 5.19 -11.59
CA ALA A 242 -15.64 5.86 -10.32
C ALA A 242 -15.52 7.39 -10.42
N TRP A 243 -14.53 7.91 -11.13
CA TRP A 243 -14.35 9.35 -11.29
C TRP A 243 -15.51 10.01 -12.05
N GLU A 244 -16.13 9.34 -13.04
CA GLU A 244 -17.29 9.85 -13.80
C GLU A 244 -18.51 9.97 -12.89
N LEU A 245 -18.78 8.94 -12.09
CA LEU A 245 -19.88 8.92 -11.12
C LEU A 245 -19.71 10.00 -10.04
N ILE A 246 -18.49 10.22 -9.57
CA ILE A 246 -18.16 11.23 -8.57
C ILE A 246 -18.33 12.65 -9.15
N ASP A 247 -17.95 12.85 -10.41
CA ASP A 247 -18.13 14.11 -11.10
C ASP A 247 -19.61 14.41 -11.37
N GLN A 248 -20.36 13.40 -11.85
CA GLN A 248 -21.81 13.48 -12.05
C GLN A 248 -22.55 13.85 -10.75
N ALA A 249 -22.12 13.30 -9.61
CA ALA A 249 -22.68 13.62 -8.29
C ALA A 249 -22.23 15.00 -7.73
N GLY A 250 -21.59 15.84 -8.54
CA GLY A 250 -21.19 17.20 -8.17
C GLY A 250 -20.15 17.25 -7.04
N CYS A 251 -19.29 16.24 -6.94
CA CYS A 251 -18.31 16.16 -5.84
C CYS A 251 -16.95 16.78 -6.17
N ARG A 252 -16.71 17.22 -7.41
CA ARG A 252 -15.45 17.88 -7.79
C ARG A 252 -15.19 19.13 -6.94
N GLY A 253 -14.00 19.20 -6.31
CA GLY A 253 -13.63 20.30 -5.44
C GLY A 253 -14.34 20.33 -4.08
N LEU A 254 -15.20 19.34 -3.77
CA LEU A 254 -15.89 19.25 -2.47
C LEU A 254 -14.85 19.21 -1.32
N ARG A 255 -15.13 19.94 -0.24
CA ARG A 255 -14.22 20.08 0.90
C ARG A 255 -14.85 19.65 2.21
N ARG A 256 -14.02 19.11 3.11
CA ARG A 256 -14.37 18.85 4.50
C ARG A 256 -13.13 19.04 5.38
N GLY A 257 -13.15 20.00 6.30
CA GLY A 257 -11.97 20.39 7.07
C GLY A 257 -10.79 20.74 6.15
N GLY A 258 -9.67 20.04 6.31
CA GLY A 258 -8.49 20.16 5.46
C GLY A 258 -8.45 19.20 4.25
N ALA A 259 -9.49 18.38 4.05
CA ALA A 259 -9.58 17.45 2.93
C ALA A 259 -10.34 18.06 1.75
N MET A 260 -9.98 17.65 0.52
CA MET A 260 -10.62 18.09 -0.72
C MET A 260 -10.68 16.96 -1.74
N VAL A 261 -11.79 16.85 -2.49
CA VAL A 261 -11.85 16.08 -3.72
C VAL A 261 -11.06 16.82 -4.80
N SER A 262 -10.15 16.15 -5.47
CA SER A 262 -9.30 16.77 -6.49
C SER A 262 -10.11 17.40 -7.62
N GLU A 263 -9.75 18.61 -8.01
CA GLU A 263 -10.33 19.28 -9.17
C GLU A 263 -9.81 18.68 -10.48
N GLN A 264 -8.60 18.11 -10.49
CA GLN A 264 -8.01 17.47 -11.66
C GLN A 264 -8.60 16.07 -11.91
N HIS A 265 -8.83 15.28 -10.86
CA HIS A 265 -9.34 13.91 -10.96
C HIS A 265 -10.23 13.55 -9.75
N CYS A 266 -11.54 13.52 -9.94
CA CYS A 266 -12.51 13.41 -8.86
C CYS A 266 -12.38 12.16 -7.97
N ASN A 267 -11.76 11.08 -8.45
CA ASN A 267 -11.52 9.88 -7.64
C ASN A 267 -10.24 9.97 -6.78
N PHE A 268 -9.75 11.19 -6.51
CA PHE A 268 -8.59 11.43 -5.65
C PHE A 268 -8.98 12.39 -4.52
N LEU A 269 -8.80 11.94 -3.29
CA LEU A 269 -8.83 12.82 -2.12
C LEU A 269 -7.45 13.43 -1.90
N ILE A 270 -7.43 14.69 -1.49
CA ILE A 270 -6.21 15.48 -1.26
C ILE A 270 -6.22 16.04 0.15
N ASN A 271 -5.11 15.87 0.88
CA ASN A 271 -4.80 16.66 2.04
C ASN A 271 -4.22 18.02 1.60
N THR A 272 -4.94 19.10 1.81
CA THR A 272 -4.53 20.46 1.44
C THR A 272 -3.44 21.07 2.35
N GLY A 273 -2.92 20.27 3.29
CA GLY A 273 -1.83 20.64 4.21
C GLY A 273 -2.19 20.55 5.70
N ARG A 274 -3.47 20.57 6.04
CA ARG A 274 -3.99 20.55 7.42
C ARG A 274 -5.13 19.55 7.66
N ALA A 275 -5.35 18.60 6.74
CA ALA A 275 -6.36 17.58 6.95
C ALA A 275 -5.97 16.62 8.09
N THR A 276 -6.97 16.16 8.81
CA THR A 276 -6.91 14.97 9.66
C THR A 276 -7.29 13.72 8.84
N ALA A 277 -7.02 12.53 9.35
CA ALA A 277 -7.52 11.32 8.72
C ALA A 277 -9.06 11.26 8.79
N ALA A 278 -9.66 11.77 9.85
CA ALA A 278 -11.10 11.90 9.99
C ALA A 278 -11.72 12.82 8.93
N ASP A 279 -11.07 13.92 8.54
CA ASP A 279 -11.53 14.78 7.44
C ASP A 279 -11.57 14.02 6.12
N LEU A 280 -10.50 13.29 5.80
CA LEU A 280 -10.40 12.51 4.56
C LEU A 280 -11.40 11.35 4.52
N GLU A 281 -11.54 10.61 5.61
CA GLU A 281 -12.50 9.50 5.69
C GLU A 281 -13.93 10.00 5.61
N SER A 282 -14.28 11.06 6.34
CA SER A 282 -15.60 11.67 6.30
C SER A 282 -15.95 12.28 4.94
N LEU A 283 -14.96 12.88 4.24
CA LEU A 283 -15.16 13.38 2.88
C LEU A 283 -15.43 12.22 1.91
N GLY A 284 -14.70 11.11 2.03
CA GLY A 284 -14.91 9.92 1.21
C GLY A 284 -16.30 9.31 1.44
N GLU A 285 -16.77 9.22 2.69
CA GLU A 285 -18.13 8.74 2.98
C GLU A 285 -19.22 9.70 2.44
N GLU A 286 -19.00 11.01 2.48
CA GLU A 286 -19.91 11.98 1.86
C GLU A 286 -19.96 11.81 0.34
N VAL A 287 -18.82 11.57 -0.32
CA VAL A 287 -18.77 11.25 -1.76
C VAL A 287 -19.59 9.98 -2.06
N ARG A 288 -19.39 8.91 -1.28
CA ARG A 288 -20.16 7.66 -1.45
C ARG A 288 -21.66 7.90 -1.34
N ARG A 289 -22.08 8.63 -0.32
CA ARG A 289 -23.49 8.95 -0.10
C ARG A 289 -24.09 9.73 -1.27
N ARG A 290 -23.38 10.74 -1.81
CA ARG A 290 -23.86 11.54 -2.95
C ARG A 290 -23.96 10.71 -4.22
N VAL A 291 -22.92 9.91 -4.52
CA VAL A 291 -22.94 9.03 -5.69
C VAL A 291 -24.08 8.03 -5.61
N ALA A 292 -24.29 7.38 -4.46
CA ALA A 292 -25.42 6.46 -4.29
C ALA A 292 -26.77 7.15 -4.46
N ALA A 293 -26.94 8.37 -3.95
CA ALA A 293 -28.18 9.14 -4.10
C ALA A 293 -28.45 9.55 -5.55
N GLU A 294 -27.41 9.94 -6.31
CA GLU A 294 -27.54 10.44 -7.69
C GLU A 294 -27.66 9.31 -8.72
N THR A 295 -26.91 8.21 -8.50
CA THR A 295 -26.73 7.17 -9.54
C THR A 295 -27.28 5.80 -9.15
N GLY A 296 -27.65 5.58 -7.89
CA GLY A 296 -27.99 4.27 -7.34
C GLY A 296 -26.80 3.31 -7.18
N ILE A 297 -25.58 3.75 -7.46
CA ILE A 297 -24.37 2.91 -7.43
C ILE A 297 -23.60 3.15 -6.13
N GLU A 298 -23.29 2.07 -5.42
CA GLU A 298 -22.44 2.13 -4.24
C GLU A 298 -20.95 2.03 -4.63
N LEU A 299 -20.16 3.03 -4.24
CA LEU A 299 -18.71 3.01 -4.39
C LEU A 299 -18.06 2.23 -3.24
N HIS A 300 -17.02 1.44 -3.57
CA HIS A 300 -16.22 0.72 -2.60
C HIS A 300 -14.81 1.32 -2.54
N TRP A 301 -14.30 1.51 -1.32
CA TRP A 301 -12.97 2.03 -1.10
C TRP A 301 -11.90 1.13 -1.76
N GLU A 302 -10.95 1.75 -2.47
CA GLU A 302 -9.70 1.14 -2.90
C GLU A 302 -8.58 1.42 -1.89
N ILE A 303 -8.55 2.62 -1.32
CA ILE A 303 -7.64 2.99 -0.25
C ILE A 303 -7.94 2.15 1.00
N ARG A 304 -6.93 1.46 1.51
CA ARG A 304 -7.05 0.67 2.75
C ARG A 304 -7.05 1.60 3.96
N ARG A 305 -8.11 1.53 4.77
CA ARG A 305 -8.26 2.28 6.02
C ARG A 305 -7.83 1.39 7.18
N ILE A 306 -6.88 1.86 8.00
CA ILE A 306 -6.33 1.10 9.13
C ILE A 306 -6.26 1.96 10.38
N GLY A 307 -6.18 1.30 11.54
CA GLY A 307 -6.05 1.95 12.83
C GLY A 307 -7.37 2.35 13.46
N ARG A 308 -7.30 3.00 14.62
CA ARG A 308 -8.43 3.43 15.44
C ARG A 308 -8.77 4.89 15.18
N HIS A 309 -10.03 5.25 15.34
CA HIS A 309 -10.42 6.64 15.45
C HIS A 309 -9.80 7.24 16.71
N ARG A 310 -9.51 8.53 16.69
CA ARG A 310 -9.09 9.24 17.89
C ARG A 310 -10.27 9.31 18.84
N GLU A 311 -10.08 8.85 20.08
CA GLU A 311 -11.06 9.08 21.14
C GLU A 311 -11.12 10.57 21.41
N LEU A 312 -12.34 11.12 21.44
CA LEU A 312 -12.54 12.48 21.88
C LEU A 312 -12.35 12.49 23.40
N PRO A 313 -11.65 13.47 23.97
CA PRO A 313 -11.60 13.61 25.39
C PRO A 313 -13.03 13.79 25.92
N THR A 314 -13.40 12.90 26.84
CA THR A 314 -14.67 12.97 27.60
C THR A 314 -14.71 14.20 28.48
#